data_8f11a5788afbceccb974c809a20ddf58
#
_entry.id   8f11a5788afbceccb974c809a20ddf58
#
_cell.length_a   1.000
_cell.length_b   1.000
_cell.length_c   1.000
_cell.angle_alpha   90.00
_cell.angle_beta   90.00
_cell.angle_gamma   90.00
#
_symmetry.space_group_name_H-M   'P 1'
#
loop_
_entity.id
_entity.type
_entity.pdbx_description
1 polymer ?
#
loop_
_entity_poly.entity_id
_entity_poly.type
_entity_poly.pdbx_seq_one_letter_code
_entity_poly.pdbx_strand_id
1 'polypeptide(L)'
;LVKCLGGLSNFALKIHFPIGWIIKPTLYRHFVGGETIEESVPTAEKLFKYKVYSLFDYSVEAATSEKAMDATAAEIHRSIDFGAKHEYIPYTVFKPSALASMEVLEKISEGKEVDAETQAAYDRFVERVDKLCAAAKESGKPIMIDAEDYSIQKAIDDVTEQMMAKYNTKD
;
A
#
# COMPACT_ATOMS: atom_id res chain seq x y z
N LEU A 1 -12.25 13.16 -25.59
CA LEU A 1 -11.01 13.78 -25.10
C LEU A 1 -10.20 12.77 -24.27
N VAL A 2 -10.76 12.13 -23.20
CA VAL A 2 -10.05 11.19 -22.32
C VAL A 2 -9.44 10.01 -23.09
N LYS A 3 -10.18 9.36 -24.00
CA LYS A 3 -9.67 8.26 -24.85
C LYS A 3 -8.51 8.69 -25.76
N CYS A 4 -8.54 9.92 -26.31
CA CYS A 4 -7.47 10.43 -27.14
C CYS A 4 -6.20 10.73 -26.32
N LEU A 5 -6.35 11.34 -25.15
CA LEU A 5 -5.24 11.61 -24.21
C LEU A 5 -4.61 10.32 -23.70
N GLY A 6 -5.42 9.33 -23.33
CA GLY A 6 -4.94 8.01 -22.92
C GLY A 6 -4.17 7.28 -24.02
N GLY A 7 -4.67 7.34 -25.27
CA GLY A 7 -3.96 6.78 -26.44
C GLY A 7 -2.62 7.46 -26.72
N LEU A 8 -2.57 8.78 -26.59
CA LEU A 8 -1.34 9.56 -26.78
C LEU A 8 -0.32 9.27 -25.68
N SER A 9 -0.77 9.18 -24.42
CA SER A 9 0.10 8.83 -23.27
C SER A 9 0.67 7.43 -23.41
N ASN A 10 -0.15 6.43 -23.78
CA ASN A 10 0.30 5.07 -24.00
C ASN A 10 1.29 4.96 -25.18
N PHE A 11 1.09 5.73 -26.24
CA PHE A 11 2.03 5.79 -27.35
C PHE A 11 3.36 6.41 -26.92
N ALA A 12 3.32 7.53 -26.18
CA ALA A 12 4.52 8.19 -25.67
C ALA A 12 5.32 7.28 -24.72
N LEU A 13 4.65 6.51 -23.84
CA LEU A 13 5.27 5.51 -22.99
C LEU A 13 5.92 4.38 -23.81
N LYS A 14 5.25 3.88 -24.86
CA LYS A 14 5.79 2.83 -25.73
C LYS A 14 7.09 3.23 -26.43
N ILE A 15 7.22 4.49 -26.85
CA ILE A 15 8.43 5.01 -27.50
C ILE A 15 9.45 5.56 -26.50
N HIS A 16 9.25 5.34 -25.19
CA HIS A 16 10.11 5.85 -24.10
C HIS A 16 10.33 7.37 -24.18
N PHE A 17 9.31 8.11 -24.68
CA PHE A 17 9.39 9.56 -24.72
C PHE A 17 9.39 10.13 -23.29
N PRO A 18 10.32 11.02 -22.92
CA PRO A 18 10.46 11.52 -21.55
C PRO A 18 9.33 12.50 -21.18
N ILE A 19 8.10 11.99 -21.05
CA ILE A 19 6.92 12.81 -20.68
C ILE A 19 6.96 13.31 -19.23
N GLY A 20 7.85 12.74 -18.42
CA GLY A 20 7.98 13.08 -17.00
C GLY A 20 8.21 14.57 -16.73
N TRP A 21 8.97 15.26 -17.58
CA TRP A 21 9.23 16.70 -17.45
C TRP A 21 8.00 17.59 -17.63
N ILE A 22 6.98 17.10 -18.36
CA ILE A 22 5.68 17.78 -18.50
C ILE A 22 4.74 17.37 -17.36
N ILE A 23 4.67 16.06 -17.04
CA ILE A 23 3.73 15.51 -16.06
C ILE A 23 4.12 15.91 -14.63
N LYS A 24 5.42 15.89 -14.28
CA LYS A 24 5.89 16.20 -12.92
C LYS A 24 5.51 17.61 -12.45
N PRO A 25 5.74 18.69 -13.20
CA PRO A 25 5.37 20.03 -12.75
C PRO A 25 3.87 20.34 -12.83
N THR A 26 3.08 19.52 -13.51
CA THR A 26 1.64 19.72 -13.74
C THR A 26 0.80 18.75 -12.91
N LEU A 27 0.40 17.63 -13.52
CA LEU A 27 -0.51 16.66 -12.90
C LEU A 27 0.09 16.00 -11.67
N TYR A 28 1.35 15.53 -11.75
CA TYR A 28 2.01 14.84 -10.66
C TYR A 28 2.04 15.70 -9.39
N ARG A 29 2.53 16.94 -9.50
CA ARG A 29 2.61 17.88 -8.37
C ARG A 29 1.26 18.19 -7.74
N HIS A 30 0.16 17.99 -8.48
CA HIS A 30 -1.19 18.25 -7.97
C HIS A 30 -1.78 17.06 -7.21
N PHE A 31 -1.45 15.83 -7.64
CA PHE A 31 -2.08 14.60 -7.13
C PHE A 31 -1.17 13.73 -6.29
N VAL A 32 0.16 13.90 -6.38
CA VAL A 32 1.13 13.05 -5.71
C VAL A 32 1.96 13.87 -4.73
N GLY A 33 2.09 13.39 -3.51
CA GLY A 33 2.84 14.06 -2.45
C GLY A 33 4.35 14.07 -2.70
N GLY A 34 4.88 12.97 -3.24
CA GLY A 34 6.30 12.76 -3.52
C GLY A 34 6.55 11.34 -4.04
N GLU A 35 7.73 11.06 -4.57
CA GLU A 35 8.17 9.71 -4.96
C GLU A 35 8.78 8.96 -3.76
N THR A 36 9.13 9.66 -2.70
CA THR A 36 9.67 9.12 -1.44
C THR A 36 8.99 9.76 -0.24
N ILE A 37 9.17 9.16 0.93
CA ILE A 37 8.70 9.72 2.20
C ILE A 37 9.27 11.14 2.38
N GLU A 38 10.59 11.30 2.15
CA GLU A 38 11.30 12.58 2.33
C GLU A 38 10.78 13.68 1.41
N GLU A 39 10.45 13.36 0.17
CA GLU A 39 9.84 14.31 -0.78
C GLU A 39 8.43 14.72 -0.37
N SER A 40 7.70 13.85 0.33
CA SER A 40 6.33 14.10 0.77
C SER A 40 6.25 14.97 2.03
N VAL A 41 7.31 15.00 2.85
CA VAL A 41 7.37 15.74 4.12
C VAL A 41 7.01 17.21 3.99
N PRO A 42 7.60 18.01 3.07
CA PRO A 42 7.28 19.45 2.99
C PRO A 42 5.80 19.73 2.71
N THR A 43 5.15 18.83 1.94
CA THR A 43 3.71 18.93 1.66
C THR A 43 2.89 18.63 2.90
N ALA A 44 3.21 17.56 3.61
CA ALA A 44 2.54 17.15 4.84
C ALA A 44 2.68 18.23 5.94
N GLU A 45 3.87 18.77 6.15
CA GLU A 45 4.11 19.86 7.11
C GLU A 45 3.34 21.13 6.76
N LYS A 46 3.26 21.48 5.46
CA LYS A 46 2.45 22.61 5.00
C LYS A 46 0.97 22.42 5.31
N LEU A 47 0.43 21.22 5.04
CA LEU A 47 -0.96 20.88 5.34
C LEU A 47 -1.23 20.91 6.84
N PHE A 48 -0.31 20.40 7.64
CA PHE A 48 -0.43 20.38 9.10
C PHE A 48 -0.57 21.77 9.74
N LYS A 49 0.03 22.81 9.16
CA LYS A 49 -0.19 24.21 9.60
C LYS A 49 -1.66 24.62 9.54
N TYR A 50 -2.45 23.97 8.67
CA TYR A 50 -3.89 24.18 8.53
C TYR A 50 -4.73 23.11 9.25
N LYS A 51 -4.12 22.31 10.15
CA LYS A 51 -4.76 21.20 10.87
C LYS A 51 -5.24 20.07 9.95
N VAL A 52 -4.60 19.92 8.79
CA VAL A 52 -4.82 18.79 7.87
C VAL A 52 -3.69 17.80 8.05
N TYR A 53 -4.04 16.61 8.48
CA TYR A 53 -3.13 15.49 8.66
C TYR A 53 -2.91 14.76 7.33
N SER A 54 -1.81 14.03 7.21
CA SER A 54 -1.46 13.30 5.99
C SER A 54 -1.32 11.82 6.28
N LEU A 55 -1.74 10.98 5.34
CA LEU A 55 -1.45 9.56 5.30
C LEU A 55 -0.45 9.31 4.18
N PHE A 56 0.59 8.55 4.47
CA PHE A 56 1.53 8.11 3.45
C PHE A 56 1.12 6.72 2.98
N ASP A 57 0.64 6.68 1.74
CA ASP A 57 0.30 5.45 1.04
C ASP A 57 1.39 5.15 0.01
N TYR A 58 2.05 4.01 0.16
CA TYR A 58 3.01 3.51 -0.82
C TYR A 58 2.23 2.79 -1.92
N SER A 59 1.84 3.55 -2.94
CA SER A 59 0.94 3.12 -4.02
C SER A 59 1.61 2.16 -5.00
N VAL A 60 2.01 0.99 -4.52
CA VAL A 60 2.39 -0.18 -5.32
C VAL A 60 1.24 -1.17 -5.26
N GLU A 61 0.80 -1.63 -6.40
CA GLU A 61 -0.29 -2.60 -6.54
C GLU A 61 0.20 -3.81 -7.36
N ALA A 62 -0.44 -4.98 -7.12
CA ALA A 62 -0.21 -6.20 -7.90
C ALA A 62 1.27 -6.58 -8.02
N ALA A 63 1.95 -6.73 -6.90
CA ALA A 63 3.33 -7.20 -6.89
C ALA A 63 3.45 -8.60 -7.55
N THR A 64 4.44 -8.76 -8.44
CA THR A 64 4.56 -9.95 -9.29
C THR A 64 5.61 -10.95 -8.81
N SER A 65 6.31 -10.67 -7.71
CA SER A 65 7.34 -11.57 -7.16
C SER A 65 7.45 -11.43 -5.65
N GLU A 66 7.83 -12.50 -4.98
CA GLU A 66 8.08 -12.53 -3.53
C GLU A 66 9.09 -11.43 -3.13
N LYS A 67 10.17 -11.26 -3.90
CA LYS A 67 11.16 -10.20 -3.65
C LYS A 67 10.55 -8.81 -3.70
N ALA A 68 9.63 -8.55 -4.62
CA ALA A 68 8.94 -7.25 -4.71
C ALA A 68 7.99 -7.06 -3.53
N MET A 69 7.27 -8.11 -3.12
CA MET A 69 6.39 -8.10 -1.95
C MET A 69 7.16 -7.83 -0.66
N ASP A 70 8.32 -8.47 -0.48
CA ASP A 70 9.19 -8.24 0.68
C ASP A 70 9.76 -6.81 0.69
N ALA A 71 10.16 -6.29 -0.47
CA ALA A 71 10.61 -4.90 -0.58
C ALA A 71 9.51 -3.90 -0.27
N THR A 72 8.28 -4.17 -0.71
CA THR A 72 7.11 -3.36 -0.37
C THR A 72 6.80 -3.41 1.12
N ALA A 73 6.83 -4.61 1.73
CA ALA A 73 6.66 -4.74 3.18
C ALA A 73 7.71 -3.93 3.97
N ALA A 74 8.96 -3.94 3.53
CA ALA A 74 10.03 -3.15 4.15
C ALA A 74 9.77 -1.64 4.02
N GLU A 75 9.25 -1.17 2.89
CA GLU A 75 8.93 0.26 2.70
C GLU A 75 7.71 0.69 3.53
N ILE A 76 6.69 -0.18 3.65
CA ILE A 76 5.56 0.07 4.55
C ILE A 76 6.04 0.13 6.00
N HIS A 77 6.94 -0.78 6.41
CA HIS A 77 7.52 -0.74 7.75
C HIS A 77 8.27 0.59 8.00
N ARG A 78 9.03 1.06 7.01
CA ARG A 78 9.69 2.38 7.07
C ARG A 78 8.69 3.52 7.23
N SER A 79 7.52 3.43 6.59
CA SER A 79 6.44 4.40 6.75
C SER A 79 5.84 4.38 8.17
N ILE A 80 5.74 3.20 8.80
CA ILE A 80 5.31 3.06 10.21
C ILE A 80 6.33 3.75 11.12
N ASP A 81 7.62 3.46 10.98
CA ASP A 81 8.69 4.06 11.78
C ASP A 81 8.75 5.59 11.61
N PHE A 82 8.49 6.07 10.40
CA PHE A 82 8.42 7.49 10.13
C PHE A 82 7.20 8.11 10.81
N GLY A 83 6.02 7.51 10.64
CA GLY A 83 4.77 7.97 11.25
C GLY A 83 4.84 8.02 12.78
N ALA A 84 5.54 7.05 13.40
CA ALA A 84 5.76 7.02 14.85
C ALA A 84 6.40 8.30 15.40
N LYS A 85 7.27 8.94 14.61
CA LYS A 85 8.06 10.12 14.99
C LYS A 85 7.41 11.45 14.62
N HIS A 86 6.29 11.43 13.86
CA HIS A 86 5.69 12.63 13.31
C HIS A 86 4.20 12.71 13.65
N GLU A 87 3.84 13.75 14.38
CA GLU A 87 2.45 13.97 14.84
C GLU A 87 1.49 14.22 13.67
N TYR A 88 1.96 14.76 12.55
CA TYR A 88 1.14 15.03 11.37
C TYR A 88 0.82 13.79 10.52
N ILE A 89 1.35 12.62 10.89
CA ILE A 89 1.04 11.31 10.33
C ILE A 89 0.28 10.50 11.39
N PRO A 90 -1.06 10.51 11.40
CA PRO A 90 -1.85 9.84 12.43
C PRO A 90 -1.94 8.32 12.25
N TYR A 91 -1.85 7.84 11.00
CA TYR A 91 -1.99 6.43 10.60
C TYR A 91 -0.96 6.09 9.53
N THR A 92 -0.67 4.80 9.40
CA THR A 92 -0.07 4.22 8.20
C THR A 92 -1.13 3.42 7.45
N VAL A 93 -1.06 3.36 6.13
CA VAL A 93 -1.97 2.60 5.28
C VAL A 93 -1.19 1.75 4.30
N PHE A 94 -1.73 0.60 3.93
CA PHE A 94 -1.19 -0.21 2.84
C PHE A 94 -2.28 -0.96 2.09
N LYS A 95 -1.99 -1.32 0.83
CA LYS A 95 -2.82 -2.16 -0.02
C LYS A 95 -2.37 -3.62 0.08
N PRO A 96 -3.25 -4.55 0.46
CA PRO A 96 -2.91 -5.98 0.56
C PRO A 96 -2.36 -6.59 -0.73
N SER A 97 -2.85 -6.20 -1.92
CA SER A 97 -2.35 -6.68 -3.22
C SER A 97 -0.88 -6.31 -3.50
N ALA A 98 -0.30 -5.41 -2.73
CA ALA A 98 1.14 -5.12 -2.77
C ALA A 98 2.00 -6.17 -2.03
N LEU A 99 1.37 -7.02 -1.21
CA LEU A 99 2.03 -8.01 -0.35
C LEU A 99 1.75 -9.45 -0.73
N ALA A 100 0.85 -9.68 -1.70
CA ALA A 100 0.50 -11.00 -2.25
C ALA A 100 0.19 -10.91 -3.75
N SER A 101 0.26 -12.01 -4.47
CA SER A 101 -0.21 -12.03 -5.86
C SER A 101 -1.74 -12.03 -5.91
N MET A 102 -2.31 -11.35 -6.90
CA MET A 102 -3.76 -11.32 -7.14
C MET A 102 -4.32 -12.74 -7.27
N GLU A 103 -3.63 -13.62 -8.01
CA GLU A 103 -4.05 -15.00 -8.22
C GLU A 103 -4.19 -15.78 -6.90
N VAL A 104 -3.26 -15.61 -5.96
CA VAL A 104 -3.32 -16.25 -4.63
C VAL A 104 -4.52 -15.72 -3.85
N LEU A 105 -4.69 -14.40 -3.79
CA LEU A 105 -5.81 -13.79 -3.07
C LEU A 105 -7.17 -14.18 -3.66
N GLU A 106 -7.28 -14.25 -5.00
CA GLU A 106 -8.50 -14.70 -5.68
C GLU A 106 -8.84 -16.15 -5.33
N LYS A 107 -7.86 -17.07 -5.45
CA LYS A 107 -8.07 -18.50 -5.12
C LYS A 107 -8.51 -18.70 -3.66
N ILE A 108 -7.89 -18.00 -2.73
CA ILE A 108 -8.28 -18.04 -1.31
C ILE A 108 -9.69 -17.45 -1.11
N SER A 109 -9.99 -16.33 -1.78
CA SER A 109 -11.32 -15.68 -1.69
C SER A 109 -12.45 -16.52 -2.24
N GLU A 110 -12.19 -17.43 -3.20
CA GLU A 110 -13.17 -18.38 -3.69
C GLU A 110 -13.62 -19.41 -2.63
N GLY A 111 -12.85 -19.59 -1.54
CA GLY A 111 -13.18 -20.49 -0.44
C GLY A 111 -13.12 -21.98 -0.82
N LYS A 112 -12.44 -22.32 -1.90
CA LYS A 112 -12.18 -23.69 -2.34
C LYS A 112 -10.87 -24.21 -1.77
N GLU A 113 -10.72 -25.54 -1.79
CA GLU A 113 -9.44 -26.17 -1.47
C GLU A 113 -8.37 -25.71 -2.48
N VAL A 114 -7.22 -25.29 -1.99
CA VAL A 114 -6.09 -24.83 -2.79
C VAL A 114 -4.92 -25.79 -2.67
N ASP A 115 -4.02 -25.77 -3.64
CA ASP A 115 -2.78 -26.54 -3.58
C ASP A 115 -1.81 -26.00 -2.50
N ALA A 116 -0.84 -26.83 -2.14
CA ALA A 116 0.14 -26.49 -1.09
C ALA A 116 1.00 -25.26 -1.43
N GLU A 117 1.24 -24.97 -2.72
CA GLU A 117 2.01 -23.82 -3.16
C GLU A 117 1.21 -22.53 -2.95
N THR A 118 -0.05 -22.52 -3.35
CA THR A 118 -0.99 -21.40 -3.12
C THR A 118 -1.16 -21.13 -1.63
N GLN A 119 -1.34 -22.18 -0.81
CA GLN A 119 -1.45 -22.02 0.64
C GLN A 119 -0.18 -21.43 1.24
N ALA A 120 0.99 -21.93 0.87
CA ALA A 120 2.26 -21.41 1.37
C ALA A 120 2.50 -19.94 0.95
N ALA A 121 2.03 -19.55 -0.24
CA ALA A 121 2.09 -18.14 -0.68
C ALA A 121 1.15 -17.24 0.15
N TYR A 122 -0.05 -17.74 0.47
CA TYR A 122 -0.97 -17.02 1.36
C TYR A 122 -0.43 -16.92 2.79
N ASP A 123 0.18 -17.98 3.31
CA ASP A 123 0.79 -17.97 4.64
C ASP A 123 1.91 -16.90 4.74
N ARG A 124 2.73 -16.73 3.68
CA ARG A 124 3.73 -15.66 3.62
C ARG A 124 3.10 -14.26 3.59
N PHE A 125 1.97 -14.12 2.90
CA PHE A 125 1.20 -12.88 2.94
C PHE A 125 0.72 -12.56 4.37
N VAL A 126 0.10 -13.52 5.04
CA VAL A 126 -0.34 -13.38 6.44
C VAL A 126 0.82 -12.99 7.34
N GLU A 127 1.99 -13.62 7.17
CA GLU A 127 3.20 -13.29 7.95
C GLU A 127 3.68 -11.84 7.72
N ARG A 128 3.64 -11.36 6.46
CA ARG A 128 3.98 -9.94 6.15
C ARG A 128 3.03 -8.98 6.85
N VAL A 129 1.73 -9.22 6.74
CA VAL A 129 0.71 -8.39 7.39
C VAL A 129 0.86 -8.42 8.91
N ASP A 130 1.10 -9.58 9.50
CA ASP A 130 1.33 -9.74 10.95
C ASP A 130 2.52 -8.90 11.42
N LYS A 131 3.65 -8.94 10.72
CA LYS A 131 4.84 -8.13 11.05
C LYS A 131 4.55 -6.62 11.01
N LEU A 132 3.79 -6.18 10.01
CA LEU A 132 3.41 -4.77 9.90
C LEU A 132 2.46 -4.33 11.03
N CYS A 133 1.48 -5.16 11.38
CA CYS A 133 0.58 -4.90 12.49
C CYS A 133 1.31 -4.90 13.84
N ALA A 134 2.27 -5.80 14.04
CA ALA A 134 3.13 -5.81 15.22
C ALA A 134 3.94 -4.52 15.34
N ALA A 135 4.60 -4.08 14.27
CA ALA A 135 5.37 -2.84 14.24
C ALA A 135 4.48 -1.61 14.51
N ALA A 136 3.27 -1.58 13.96
CA ALA A 136 2.30 -0.51 14.22
C ALA A 136 1.89 -0.48 15.71
N LYS A 137 1.58 -1.63 16.31
CA LYS A 137 1.26 -1.75 17.76
C LYS A 137 2.43 -1.24 18.61
N GLU A 138 3.65 -1.65 18.31
CA GLU A 138 4.86 -1.20 19.01
C GLU A 138 5.10 0.31 18.87
N SER A 139 4.79 0.86 17.71
CA SER A 139 4.91 2.30 17.45
C SER A 139 3.84 3.16 18.15
N GLY A 140 2.78 2.55 18.64
CA GLY A 140 1.61 3.23 19.22
C GLY A 140 0.76 4.00 18.19
N LYS A 141 0.93 3.72 16.89
CA LYS A 141 0.13 4.33 15.80
C LYS A 141 -0.74 3.27 15.13
N PRO A 142 -2.00 3.57 14.82
CA PRO A 142 -2.85 2.64 14.07
C PRO A 142 -2.33 2.40 12.65
N ILE A 143 -2.61 1.21 12.11
CA ILE A 143 -2.40 0.87 10.71
C ILE A 143 -3.75 0.56 10.06
N MET A 144 -3.94 1.03 8.84
CA MET A 144 -5.13 0.77 8.03
C MET A 144 -4.79 -0.25 6.95
N ILE A 145 -5.63 -1.27 6.84
CA ILE A 145 -5.60 -2.25 5.76
C ILE A 145 -6.68 -1.81 4.76
N ASP A 146 -6.26 -1.42 3.55
CA ASP A 146 -7.17 -0.89 2.55
C ASP A 146 -8.04 -2.00 1.94
N ALA A 147 -9.28 -1.69 1.62
CA ALA A 147 -10.17 -2.57 0.88
C ALA A 147 -9.88 -2.46 -0.62
N GLU A 148 -9.98 -3.57 -1.34
CA GLU A 148 -9.63 -3.62 -2.76
C GLU A 148 -10.76 -4.32 -3.59
N ASP A 149 -10.39 -4.95 -4.70
CA ASP A 149 -11.37 -5.56 -5.60
C ASP A 149 -12.16 -6.69 -4.92
N TYR A 150 -13.44 -6.80 -5.25
CA TYR A 150 -14.35 -7.81 -4.70
C TYR A 150 -13.82 -9.25 -4.85
N SER A 151 -13.10 -9.54 -5.94
CA SER A 151 -12.54 -10.87 -6.19
C SER A 151 -11.52 -11.34 -5.14
N ILE A 152 -10.84 -10.39 -4.46
CA ILE A 152 -9.81 -10.66 -3.45
C ILE A 152 -10.22 -10.27 -2.03
N GLN A 153 -11.35 -9.57 -1.88
CA GLN A 153 -11.72 -8.93 -0.60
C GLN A 153 -11.91 -9.94 0.52
N LYS A 154 -12.43 -11.14 0.24
CA LYS A 154 -12.62 -12.16 1.28
C LYS A 154 -11.31 -12.59 1.95
N ALA A 155 -10.24 -12.78 1.16
CA ALA A 155 -8.92 -13.11 1.71
C ALA A 155 -8.33 -11.95 2.53
N ILE A 156 -8.63 -10.70 2.12
CA ILE A 156 -8.24 -9.49 2.84
C ILE A 156 -9.00 -9.38 4.16
N ASP A 157 -10.31 -9.61 4.14
CA ASP A 157 -11.13 -9.58 5.36
C ASP A 157 -10.66 -10.62 6.37
N ASP A 158 -10.39 -11.85 5.92
CA ASP A 158 -9.96 -12.95 6.79
C ASP A 158 -8.64 -12.62 7.53
N VAL A 159 -7.64 -12.07 6.83
CA VAL A 159 -6.39 -11.65 7.49
C VAL A 159 -6.60 -10.43 8.37
N THR A 160 -7.45 -9.48 7.94
CA THR A 160 -7.76 -8.28 8.72
C THR A 160 -8.42 -8.64 10.06
N GLU A 161 -9.41 -9.54 10.04
CA GLU A 161 -10.07 -10.02 11.27
C GLU A 161 -9.09 -10.74 12.21
N GLN A 162 -8.17 -11.54 11.66
CA GLN A 162 -7.11 -12.18 12.46
C GLN A 162 -6.21 -11.14 13.15
N MET A 163 -5.79 -10.11 12.40
CA MET A 163 -4.94 -9.04 12.95
C MET A 163 -5.70 -8.20 13.98
N MET A 164 -6.95 -7.89 13.74
CA MET A 164 -7.81 -7.19 14.71
C MET A 164 -7.96 -7.98 16.00
N ALA A 165 -8.22 -9.29 15.91
CA ALA A 165 -8.32 -10.16 17.09
C ALA A 165 -7.01 -10.23 17.88
N LYS A 166 -5.86 -10.18 17.20
CA LYS A 166 -4.54 -10.27 17.81
C LYS A 166 -4.05 -8.95 18.42
N TYR A 167 -4.29 -7.82 17.75
CA TYR A 167 -3.66 -6.55 18.10
C TYR A 167 -4.61 -5.49 18.66
N ASN A 168 -5.93 -5.55 18.42
CA ASN A 168 -6.90 -4.61 18.96
C ASN A 168 -7.39 -5.04 20.35
N THR A 169 -6.48 -5.47 21.20
CA THR A 169 -6.74 -5.83 22.60
C THR A 169 -6.77 -4.58 23.47
N LYS A 170 -7.61 -4.61 24.51
CA LYS A 170 -7.60 -3.60 25.58
C LYS A 170 -6.46 -3.96 26.54
N ASP A 171 -5.31 -3.35 26.36
CA ASP A 171 -4.21 -3.39 27.32
C ASP A 171 -4.07 -2.02 27.97
#